data_e175bbf9992cfe581bd2ffc0700f1f43
#
_entry.id   e175bbf9992cfe581bd2ffc0700f1f43
#
_cell.length_a   1.000
_cell.length_b   1.000
_cell.length_c   1.000
_cell.angle_alpha   90.00
_cell.angle_beta   90.00
_cell.angle_gamma   90.00
#
_symmetry.space_group_name_H-M   'P 1'
#
loop_
_entity.id
_entity.type
_entity.pdbx_description
1 polymer ?
#
loop_
_entity_poly.entity_id
_entity_poly.type
_entity_poly.pdbx_seq_one_letter_code
_entity_poly.pdbx_strand_id
1 'polypeptide(L)'
;MNKRVYIIMAVVTLFAVMSHAQTVYQKDRWGAKLYYMQENTIRQKDRWGEQLLWYDAAAQQVRQKDRWGAPLIYIDGQTVRQKDRWGDPLLYFDGQTIRQKDRWGTPLYYLDGQTLRQKDRWGDAVYYFDYEPTMWQIACIILL
;
A
#
# COMPACT_ATOMS: atom_id res chain seq x y z
N MET A 1 3.05 -37.33 -17.94
CA MET A 1 4.29 -36.93 -17.31
C MET A 1 4.29 -35.44 -16.91
N ASN A 2 3.93 -34.58 -17.82
CA ASN A 2 3.99 -33.14 -17.56
C ASN A 2 2.69 -32.52 -17.02
N LYS A 3 1.67 -33.36 -16.82
CA LYS A 3 0.35 -32.89 -16.36
C LYS A 3 0.41 -32.26 -14.96
N ARG A 4 1.28 -32.78 -14.11
CA ARG A 4 1.41 -32.26 -12.74
C ARG A 4 1.95 -30.85 -12.73
N VAL A 5 2.87 -30.54 -13.66
CA VAL A 5 3.47 -29.21 -13.76
C VAL A 5 2.41 -28.18 -14.18
N TYR A 6 1.57 -28.56 -15.13
CA TYR A 6 0.50 -27.66 -15.60
C TYR A 6 -0.49 -27.35 -14.50
N ILE A 7 -0.84 -28.35 -13.69
CA ILE A 7 -1.78 -28.15 -12.58
C ILE A 7 -1.21 -27.17 -11.55
N ILE A 8 0.07 -27.31 -11.23
CA ILE A 8 0.74 -26.42 -10.28
C ILE A 8 0.75 -24.98 -10.79
N MET A 9 1.03 -24.79 -12.06
CA MET A 9 1.04 -23.46 -12.68
C MET A 9 -0.35 -22.83 -12.66
N ALA A 10 -1.38 -23.62 -12.93
CA ALA A 10 -2.74 -23.12 -12.89
C ALA A 10 -3.13 -22.65 -11.49
N VAL A 11 -2.74 -23.38 -10.46
CA VAL A 11 -3.02 -23.00 -9.07
C VAL A 11 -2.33 -21.70 -8.70
N VAL A 12 -1.05 -21.56 -9.08
CA VAL A 12 -0.29 -20.33 -8.81
C VAL A 12 -0.94 -19.13 -9.51
N THR A 13 -1.35 -19.30 -10.75
CA THR A 13 -2.02 -18.25 -11.51
C THR A 13 -3.32 -17.84 -10.85
N LEU A 14 -4.06 -18.81 -10.35
CA LEU A 14 -5.34 -18.54 -9.67
C LEU A 14 -5.13 -17.68 -8.43
N PHE A 15 -4.14 -17.99 -7.61
CA PHE A 15 -3.83 -17.18 -6.43
C PHE A 15 -3.38 -15.77 -6.79
N ALA A 16 -2.61 -15.62 -7.87
CA ALA A 16 -2.11 -14.33 -8.29
C ALA A 16 -3.22 -13.35 -8.69
N VAL A 17 -4.39 -13.86 -9.09
CA VAL A 17 -5.53 -13.05 -9.52
C VAL A 17 -6.39 -12.59 -8.35
N MET A 18 -6.30 -13.25 -7.21
CA MET A 18 -7.14 -12.95 -6.05
C MET A 18 -6.65 -11.69 -5.36
N SER A 19 -7.49 -10.66 -5.38
CA SER A 19 -7.28 -9.43 -4.62
C SER A 19 -8.41 -9.25 -3.64
N HIS A 20 -8.11 -8.63 -2.51
CA HIS A 20 -9.09 -8.39 -1.47
C HIS A 20 -9.41 -6.91 -1.38
N ALA A 21 -10.70 -6.59 -1.39
CA ALA A 21 -11.16 -5.26 -1.05
C ALA A 21 -10.91 -5.03 0.43
N GLN A 22 -10.43 -3.85 0.78
CA GLN A 22 -10.16 -3.54 2.17
C GLN A 22 -10.53 -2.09 2.49
N THR A 23 -10.98 -1.90 3.71
CA THR A 23 -11.34 -0.59 4.24
C THR A 23 -10.26 -0.15 5.22
N VAL A 24 -9.88 1.11 5.13
CA VAL A 24 -8.97 1.74 6.07
C VAL A 24 -9.78 2.55 7.06
N TYR A 25 -9.62 2.26 8.34
CA TYR A 25 -10.32 2.92 9.42
C TYR A 25 -9.38 3.83 10.19
N GLN A 26 -9.95 4.86 10.78
CA GLN A 26 -9.21 5.73 11.68
C GLN A 26 -8.94 4.99 12.99
N LYS A 27 -7.69 4.94 13.39
CA LYS A 27 -7.21 4.42 14.67
C LYS A 27 -7.40 2.91 14.84
N ASP A 28 -8.63 2.41 14.87
CA ASP A 28 -8.91 1.00 15.11
C ASP A 28 -10.12 0.53 14.28
N ARG A 29 -10.45 -0.73 14.39
CA ARG A 29 -11.53 -1.31 13.58
C ARG A 29 -12.91 -0.72 13.86
N TRP A 30 -13.05 0.05 14.92
CA TRP A 30 -14.30 0.74 15.26
C TRP A 30 -14.30 2.19 14.82
N GLY A 31 -13.19 2.65 14.27
CA GLY A 31 -13.04 4.03 13.83
C GLY A 31 -13.85 4.35 12.58
N ALA A 32 -13.83 5.63 12.19
CA ALA A 32 -14.46 6.08 10.97
C ALA A 32 -13.79 5.47 9.74
N LYS A 33 -14.59 5.15 8.72
CA LYS A 33 -14.06 4.69 7.45
C LYS A 33 -13.41 5.87 6.73
N LEU A 34 -12.16 5.67 6.30
CA LEU A 34 -11.40 6.72 5.63
C LEU A 34 -11.21 6.44 4.15
N TYR A 35 -10.84 5.21 3.80
CA TYR A 35 -10.52 4.84 2.43
C TYR A 35 -10.98 3.42 2.13
N TYR A 36 -11.23 3.18 0.87
CA TYR A 36 -11.55 1.87 0.35
C TYR A 36 -10.55 1.50 -0.75
N MET A 37 -9.87 0.38 -0.57
CA MET A 37 -8.86 -0.08 -1.49
C MET A 37 -9.30 -1.37 -2.15
N GLN A 38 -9.30 -1.39 -3.47
CA GLN A 38 -9.66 -2.57 -4.25
C GLN A 38 -8.79 -2.64 -5.48
N GLU A 39 -8.11 -3.77 -5.67
CA GLU A 39 -7.19 -3.97 -6.78
C GLU A 39 -6.15 -2.85 -6.83
N ASN A 40 -6.18 -2.03 -7.87
CA ASN A 40 -5.20 -0.97 -8.09
C ASN A 40 -5.72 0.41 -7.70
N THR A 41 -6.86 0.49 -7.03
CA THR A 41 -7.50 1.78 -6.76
C THR A 41 -7.64 2.05 -5.27
N ILE A 42 -7.60 3.32 -4.92
CA ILE A 42 -7.96 3.79 -3.59
C ILE A 42 -9.07 4.82 -3.76
N ARG A 43 -10.19 4.58 -3.08
CA ARG A 43 -11.38 5.43 -3.11
C ARG A 43 -11.57 6.07 -1.76
N GLN A 44 -12.28 7.18 -1.76
CA GLN A 44 -12.65 7.87 -0.54
C GLN A 44 -13.75 7.08 0.18
N LYS A 45 -13.55 6.83 1.46
CA LYS A 45 -14.51 6.26 2.40
C LYS A 45 -14.92 4.80 2.08
N ASP A 46 -15.64 4.57 0.99
CA ASP A 46 -16.18 3.25 0.67
C ASP A 46 -16.16 3.00 -0.85
N ARG A 47 -16.69 1.86 -1.25
CA ARG A 47 -16.66 1.46 -2.67
C ARG A 47 -17.43 2.40 -3.59
N TRP A 48 -18.27 3.25 -3.03
CA TRP A 48 -19.03 4.24 -3.81
C TRP A 48 -18.35 5.60 -3.81
N GLY A 49 -17.24 5.72 -3.08
CA GLY A 49 -16.51 6.97 -2.98
C GLY A 49 -15.77 7.34 -4.26
N GLU A 50 -15.35 8.59 -4.30
CA GLU A 50 -14.55 9.11 -5.40
C GLU A 50 -13.21 8.38 -5.47
N GLN A 51 -12.79 8.00 -6.69
CA GLN A 51 -11.49 7.39 -6.90
C GLN A 51 -10.40 8.44 -6.73
N LEU A 52 -9.49 8.21 -5.81
CA LEU A 52 -8.44 9.16 -5.46
C LEU A 52 -7.10 8.82 -6.12
N LEU A 53 -6.76 7.53 -6.16
CA LEU A 53 -5.45 7.08 -6.60
C LEU A 53 -5.57 5.80 -7.42
N TRP A 54 -4.62 5.63 -8.32
CA TRP A 54 -4.51 4.44 -9.14
C TRP A 54 -3.05 3.98 -9.17
N TYR A 55 -2.82 2.68 -8.93
CA TYR A 55 -1.49 2.10 -8.95
C TYR A 55 -1.22 1.41 -10.27
N ASP A 56 -0.19 1.88 -10.97
CA ASP A 56 0.30 1.26 -12.20
C ASP A 56 1.36 0.22 -11.82
N ALA A 57 0.95 -1.02 -11.69
CA ALA A 57 1.83 -2.10 -11.25
C ALA A 57 3.00 -2.32 -12.22
N ALA A 58 2.77 -2.15 -13.51
CA ALA A 58 3.81 -2.33 -14.53
C ALA A 58 4.90 -1.27 -14.43
N ALA A 59 4.51 -0.02 -14.20
CA ALA A 59 5.43 1.10 -14.06
C ALA A 59 5.85 1.33 -12.60
N GLN A 60 5.21 0.66 -11.65
CA GLN A 60 5.46 0.80 -10.21
C GLN A 60 5.22 2.23 -9.72
N GLN A 61 4.26 2.90 -10.32
CA GLN A 61 3.91 4.29 -9.99
C GLN A 61 2.49 4.37 -9.48
N VAL A 62 2.27 5.25 -8.50
CA VAL A 62 0.94 5.65 -8.08
C VAL A 62 0.60 6.95 -8.79
N ARG A 63 -0.57 6.97 -9.44
CA ARG A 63 -1.04 8.13 -10.20
C ARG A 63 -2.24 8.75 -9.50
N GLN A 64 -2.41 10.03 -9.74
CA GLN A 64 -3.55 10.77 -9.25
C GLN A 64 -4.82 10.31 -9.97
N LYS A 65 -5.85 9.97 -9.22
CA LYS A 65 -7.18 9.63 -9.67
C LYS A 65 -7.27 8.34 -10.49
N ASP A 66 -6.68 8.28 -11.69
CA ASP A 66 -6.80 7.15 -12.59
C ASP A 66 -5.50 6.93 -13.38
N ARG A 67 -5.53 5.97 -14.29
CA ARG A 67 -4.34 5.62 -15.07
C ARG A 67 -3.82 6.75 -15.96
N TRP A 68 -4.62 7.77 -16.17
CA TRP A 68 -4.23 8.94 -16.97
C TRP A 68 -3.73 10.09 -16.10
N GLY A 69 -3.80 9.93 -14.80
CA GLY A 69 -3.39 10.97 -13.86
C GLY A 69 -1.89 11.16 -13.78
N ALA A 70 -1.49 12.25 -13.17
CA ALA A 70 -0.08 12.57 -12.96
C ALA A 70 0.55 11.56 -11.99
N PRO A 71 1.79 11.10 -12.24
CA PRO A 71 2.49 10.24 -11.30
C PRO A 71 2.81 11.01 -10.02
N LEU A 72 2.58 10.37 -8.88
CA LEU A 72 2.78 10.99 -7.57
C LEU A 72 3.95 10.37 -6.81
N ILE A 73 4.04 9.04 -6.80
CA ILE A 73 5.13 8.33 -6.14
C ILE A 73 5.55 7.12 -6.97
N TYR A 74 6.77 6.70 -6.76
CA TYR A 74 7.37 5.54 -7.42
C TYR A 74 7.85 4.55 -6.37
N ILE A 75 7.49 3.29 -6.54
CA ILE A 75 7.88 2.22 -5.61
C ILE A 75 9.14 1.53 -6.16
N ASP A 76 10.24 1.73 -5.49
CA ASP A 76 11.55 1.21 -5.89
C ASP A 76 12.05 0.23 -4.82
N GLY A 77 11.62 -1.03 -4.92
CA GLY A 77 11.96 -2.02 -3.89
C GLY A 77 11.42 -1.58 -2.53
N GLN A 78 12.31 -1.36 -1.58
CA GLN A 78 11.96 -0.91 -0.22
C GLN A 78 11.85 0.61 -0.10
N THR A 79 12.18 1.33 -1.16
CA THR A 79 12.20 2.80 -1.16
C THR A 79 10.99 3.32 -1.92
N VAL A 80 10.35 4.34 -1.37
CA VAL A 80 9.29 5.10 -2.04
C VAL A 80 9.87 6.44 -2.45
N ARG A 81 9.82 6.75 -3.75
CA ARG A 81 10.38 7.97 -4.31
C ARG A 81 9.27 8.90 -4.76
N GLN A 82 9.59 10.17 -4.81
CA GLN A 82 8.69 11.18 -5.33
C GLN A 82 8.59 11.04 -6.85
N LYS A 83 7.37 11.00 -7.37
CA LYS A 83 7.03 11.04 -8.78
C LYS A 83 7.51 9.82 -9.59
N ASP A 84 8.81 9.67 -9.80
CA ASP A 84 9.38 8.64 -10.67
C ASP A 84 10.68 8.09 -10.09
N ARG A 85 11.31 7.19 -10.83
CA ARG A 85 12.54 6.54 -10.36
C ARG A 85 13.71 7.47 -10.13
N TRP A 86 13.64 8.69 -10.65
CA TRP A 86 14.65 9.71 -10.47
C TRP A 86 14.32 10.67 -9.33
N GLY A 87 13.15 10.48 -8.72
CA GLY A 87 12.70 11.36 -7.64
C GLY A 87 13.44 11.14 -6.34
N ASP A 88 13.29 12.10 -5.44
CA ASP A 88 13.89 12.01 -4.10
C ASP A 88 13.24 10.89 -3.30
N PRO A 89 14.03 10.12 -2.54
CA PRO A 89 13.45 9.13 -1.64
C PRO A 89 12.64 9.80 -0.54
N LEU A 90 11.45 9.25 -0.29
CA LEU A 90 10.52 9.79 0.71
C LEU A 90 10.39 8.87 1.91
N LEU A 91 10.32 7.57 1.67
CA LEU A 91 10.13 6.56 2.70
C LEU A 91 11.01 5.35 2.43
N TYR A 92 11.39 4.67 3.49
CA TYR A 92 12.08 3.40 3.42
C TYR A 92 11.37 2.38 4.31
N PHE A 93 11.00 1.24 3.71
CA PHE A 93 10.31 0.16 4.43
C PHE A 93 11.35 -0.84 4.93
N ASP A 94 11.59 -0.81 6.24
CA ASP A 94 12.54 -1.67 6.91
C ASP A 94 11.77 -2.69 7.74
N GLY A 95 11.31 -3.75 7.06
CA GLY A 95 10.44 -4.72 7.69
C GLY A 95 9.13 -4.07 8.13
N GLN A 96 8.89 -4.07 9.44
CA GLN A 96 7.68 -3.47 10.03
C GLN A 96 7.83 -1.97 10.28
N THR A 97 9.05 -1.45 10.20
CA THR A 97 9.31 -0.04 10.46
C THR A 97 9.34 0.74 9.15
N ILE A 98 8.68 1.89 9.13
CA ILE A 98 8.67 2.79 7.99
C ILE A 98 9.46 4.02 8.38
N ARG A 99 10.59 4.22 7.67
CA ARG A 99 11.55 5.28 8.00
C ARG A 99 11.44 6.43 7.02
N GLN A 100 11.82 7.58 7.48
CA GLN A 100 11.93 8.77 6.64
C GLN A 100 13.11 8.60 5.70
N LYS A 101 12.89 8.84 4.42
CA LYS A 101 13.90 8.94 3.37
C LYS A 101 14.60 7.63 3.05
N ASP A 102 15.46 7.13 3.94
CA ASP A 102 16.30 5.96 3.69
C ASP A 102 16.44 5.09 4.94
N ARG A 103 17.22 4.03 4.83
CA ARG A 103 17.39 3.07 5.94
C ARG A 103 18.01 3.67 7.20
N TRP A 104 18.60 4.85 7.08
CA TRP A 104 19.18 5.56 8.21
C TRP A 104 18.23 6.62 8.78
N GLY A 105 17.08 6.75 8.15
CA GLY A 105 16.11 7.78 8.53
C GLY A 105 15.42 7.51 9.85
N THR A 106 14.77 8.53 10.37
CA THR A 106 13.97 8.45 11.60
C THR A 106 12.77 7.54 11.37
N PRO A 107 12.49 6.62 12.31
CA PRO A 107 11.25 5.83 12.24
C PRO A 107 10.03 6.74 12.31
N LEU A 108 9.11 6.58 11.36
CA LEU A 108 7.88 7.37 11.31
C LEU A 108 6.68 6.55 11.73
N TYR A 109 6.61 5.30 11.29
CA TYR A 109 5.47 4.41 11.55
C TYR A 109 5.95 2.99 11.75
N TYR A 110 5.11 2.22 12.41
CA TYR A 110 5.33 0.79 12.63
C TYR A 110 4.07 0.03 12.26
N LEU A 111 4.20 -0.95 11.37
CA LEU A 111 3.08 -1.80 10.97
C LEU A 111 3.01 -3.01 11.88
N ASP A 112 1.99 -3.05 12.71
CA ASP A 112 1.72 -4.14 13.64
C ASP A 112 0.53 -4.94 13.13
N GLY A 113 0.82 -5.88 12.23
CA GLY A 113 -0.23 -6.64 11.56
C GLY A 113 -1.09 -5.74 10.70
N GLN A 114 -2.33 -5.49 11.15
CA GLN A 114 -3.28 -4.64 10.45
C GLN A 114 -3.36 -3.23 11.01
N THR A 115 -2.59 -2.94 12.05
CA THR A 115 -2.58 -1.62 12.68
C THR A 115 -1.32 -0.87 12.31
N LEU A 116 -1.47 0.36 11.85
CA LEU A 116 -0.34 1.25 11.61
C LEU A 116 -0.19 2.17 12.80
N ARG A 117 0.96 2.08 13.48
CA ARG A 117 1.26 2.83 14.68
C ARG A 117 2.23 3.95 14.39
N GLN A 118 2.17 4.96 15.19
CA GLN A 118 3.08 6.10 15.10
C GLN A 118 4.44 5.71 15.68
N LYS A 119 5.49 5.98 14.93
CA LYS A 119 6.90 5.85 15.34
C LYS A 119 7.37 4.39 15.50
N ASP A 120 6.88 3.68 16.52
CA ASP A 120 7.35 2.33 16.86
C ASP A 120 6.19 1.47 17.36
N ARG A 121 6.50 0.24 17.76
CA ARG A 121 5.48 -0.70 18.21
C ARG A 121 4.75 -0.25 19.48
N TRP A 122 5.28 0.73 20.20
CA TRP A 122 4.65 1.28 21.39
C TRP A 122 3.86 2.56 21.10
N GLY A 123 3.91 3.00 19.86
CA GLY A 123 3.23 4.23 19.45
C GLY A 123 1.71 4.07 19.38
N ASP A 124 1.03 5.21 19.31
CA ASP A 124 -0.40 5.24 19.16
C ASP A 124 -0.84 4.67 17.81
N ALA A 125 -1.94 3.93 17.80
CA ALA A 125 -2.55 3.47 16.59
C ALA A 125 -3.10 4.66 15.81
N VAL A 126 -2.80 4.72 14.51
CA VAL A 126 -3.25 5.80 13.61
C VAL A 126 -4.26 5.30 12.61
N TYR A 127 -3.99 4.16 12.00
CA TYR A 127 -4.86 3.56 10.99
C TYR A 127 -5.03 2.07 11.25
N TYR A 128 -6.20 1.57 10.88
CA TYR A 128 -6.48 0.14 10.89
C TYR A 128 -6.93 -0.31 9.51
N PHE A 129 -6.29 -1.37 9.00
CA PHE A 129 -6.64 -2.00 7.73
C PHE A 129 -7.39 -3.29 8.04
N ASP A 130 -8.54 -3.49 7.41
CA ASP A 130 -9.31 -4.71 7.69
C ASP A 130 -8.75 -5.95 6.98
N TYR A 131 -7.69 -5.76 6.20
CA TYR A 131 -6.89 -6.82 5.62
C TYR A 131 -5.44 -6.34 5.57
N GLU A 132 -4.48 -7.26 5.52
CA GLU A 132 -3.07 -6.90 5.53
C GLU A 132 -2.72 -6.05 4.30
N PRO A 133 -2.25 -4.81 4.48
CA PRO A 133 -1.97 -3.92 3.36
C PRO A 133 -0.65 -4.23 2.68
N THR A 134 -0.55 -3.86 1.42
CA THR A 134 0.70 -3.90 0.67
C THR A 134 1.49 -2.62 0.87
N MET A 135 2.76 -2.65 0.46
CA MET A 135 3.65 -1.51 0.62
C MET A 135 3.13 -0.24 -0.07
N TRP A 136 2.67 -0.36 -1.31
CA TRP A 136 2.19 0.82 -2.04
C TRP A 136 0.94 1.42 -1.39
N GLN A 137 0.09 0.56 -0.82
CA GLN A 137 -1.12 1.02 -0.13
C GLN A 137 -0.76 1.81 1.13
N ILE A 138 0.18 1.29 1.90
CA ILE A 138 0.66 2.00 3.11
C ILE A 138 1.30 3.33 2.73
N ALA A 139 2.13 3.33 1.69
CA ALA A 139 2.79 4.55 1.22
C ALA A 139 1.78 5.63 0.84
N CYS A 140 0.70 5.23 0.15
CA CYS A 140 -0.37 6.16 -0.21
C CYS A 140 -1.05 6.76 1.01
N ILE A 141 -1.36 5.94 1.99
CA ILE A 141 -2.03 6.40 3.21
C ILE A 141 -1.16 7.38 3.99
N ILE A 142 0.15 7.14 4.03
CA ILE A 142 1.09 8.00 4.74
C ILE A 142 1.36 9.30 4.00
N LEU A 143 1.55 9.24 2.68
CA LEU A 143 2.06 10.37 1.90
C LEU A 143 0.97 11.19 1.22
N LEU A 144 -0.14 10.58 0.90
CA LEU A 144 -1.15 11.17 0.04
C LEU A 144 -2.50 11.27 0.72
#